data_fa6ecc6c058d41fdfbc20cc6a42c64a3
#
_entry.id   fa6ecc6c058d41fdfbc20cc6a42c64a3
#
_cell.length_a   1.000
_cell.length_b   1.000
_cell.length_c   1.000
_cell.angle_alpha   90.00
_cell.angle_beta   90.00
_cell.angle_gamma   90.00
#
_symmetry.space_group_name_H-M   'P 1'
#
loop_
_entity.id
_entity.type
_entity.pdbx_description
1 polymer ?
#
loop_
_entity_poly.entity_id
_entity_poly.type
_entity_poly.pdbx_seq_one_letter_code
_entity_poly.pdbx_strand_id
1 'polypeptide(L)'
;MPNVPMVGVFDTAFHQTMPAKAYLYGLPLDFYKKYKVRRYGFHGTSHSFVSKRAVEFLGLDKDNSKVIVCHLGNGSSISAVVNGECVDTTMGLTPLEGVVMGTRSGNIDPAIMEFIAKKENLDIAGMMNVLNKKSGLLGLSGGLSSDFRDLNDAAQSGNEDAANAIDVCLLYTSPSPRDS
;
A
#
# COMPACT_ATOMS: atom_id res chain seq x y z
N MET A 1 14.30 29.19 -12.59
CA MET A 1 14.60 30.30 -11.65
C MET A 1 15.99 30.03 -11.08
N PRO A 2 17.03 30.71 -11.58
CA PRO A 2 18.43 30.34 -11.27
C PRO A 2 18.88 30.60 -9.81
N ASN A 3 18.15 31.37 -9.04
CA ASN A 3 18.55 31.74 -7.67
C ASN A 3 17.62 31.19 -6.57
N VAL A 4 16.77 30.21 -6.91
CA VAL A 4 15.89 29.58 -5.93
C VAL A 4 16.50 28.24 -5.50
N PRO A 5 16.72 27.99 -4.19
CA PRO A 5 17.16 26.69 -3.70
C PRO A 5 16.17 25.60 -4.09
N MET A 6 16.69 24.50 -4.60
CA MET A 6 15.89 23.32 -4.95
C MET A 6 16.15 22.21 -3.95
N VAL A 7 15.09 21.65 -3.38
CA VAL A 7 15.15 20.53 -2.43
C VAL A 7 14.35 19.36 -2.96
N GLY A 8 14.97 18.19 -3.04
CA GLY A 8 14.30 16.93 -3.37
C GLY A 8 13.84 16.24 -2.09
N VAL A 9 12.55 15.89 -2.03
CA VAL A 9 12.00 15.03 -0.97
C VAL A 9 11.63 13.69 -1.59
N PHE A 10 12.26 12.61 -1.10
CA PHE A 10 12.06 11.27 -1.65
C PHE A 10 11.03 10.52 -0.81
N ASP A 11 9.97 10.06 -1.44
CA ASP A 11 8.85 9.38 -0.80
C ASP A 11 9.23 8.01 -0.20
N THR A 12 10.35 7.46 -0.63
CA THR A 12 10.91 6.19 -0.14
C THR A 12 11.95 6.35 0.98
N ALA A 13 12.38 7.58 1.29
CA ALA A 13 13.51 7.81 2.19
C ALA A 13 13.25 7.32 3.62
N PHE A 14 12.05 7.54 4.15
CA PHE A 14 11.68 7.11 5.50
C PHE A 14 11.77 5.59 5.70
N HIS A 15 11.56 4.81 4.65
CA HIS A 15 11.55 3.35 4.68
C HIS A 15 12.94 2.72 4.51
N GLN A 16 14.01 3.52 4.39
CA GLN A 16 15.37 3.00 4.23
C GLN A 16 15.93 2.34 5.50
N THR A 17 15.32 2.56 6.64
CA THR A 17 15.67 1.93 7.92
C THR A 17 15.17 0.48 8.05
N MET A 18 14.32 0.01 7.13
CA MET A 18 13.83 -1.37 7.16
C MET A 18 14.97 -2.40 7.15
N PRO A 19 14.93 -3.43 8.02
CA PRO A 19 15.91 -4.51 8.02
C PRO A 19 15.75 -5.43 6.79
N ALA A 20 16.80 -6.18 6.45
CA ALA A 20 16.80 -7.06 5.27
C ALA A 20 15.62 -8.05 5.22
N LYS A 21 15.23 -8.58 6.37
CA LYS A 21 14.07 -9.49 6.49
C LYS A 21 12.74 -8.86 6.09
N ALA A 22 12.62 -7.52 6.13
CA ALA A 22 11.41 -6.80 5.75
C ALA A 22 11.45 -6.32 4.30
N TYR A 23 12.64 -5.99 3.76
CA TYR A 23 12.73 -5.47 2.40
C TYR A 23 13.04 -6.51 1.31
N LEU A 24 13.58 -7.69 1.66
CA LEU A 24 13.88 -8.72 0.66
C LEU A 24 12.62 -9.50 0.29
N TYR A 25 12.45 -9.74 -1.00
CA TYR A 25 11.45 -10.67 -1.49
C TYR A 25 11.97 -12.11 -1.49
N GLY A 26 11.07 -13.08 -1.41
CA GLY A 26 11.37 -14.51 -1.56
C GLY A 26 11.72 -14.90 -3.01
N LEU A 27 12.57 -14.12 -3.66
CA LEU A 27 13.04 -14.31 -5.04
C LEU A 27 14.53 -14.65 -5.05
N PRO A 28 15.08 -15.18 -6.17
CA PRO A 28 16.51 -15.37 -6.30
C PRO A 28 17.28 -14.10 -5.93
N LEU A 29 18.23 -14.23 -5.00
CA LEU A 29 18.97 -13.10 -4.43
C LEU A 29 19.71 -12.26 -5.48
N ASP A 30 20.02 -12.86 -6.62
CA ASP A 30 20.66 -12.17 -7.75
C ASP A 30 19.80 -11.00 -8.30
N PHE A 31 18.48 -11.08 -8.22
CA PHE A 31 17.63 -9.96 -8.63
C PHE A 31 17.81 -8.75 -7.71
N TYR A 32 17.98 -8.97 -6.43
CA TYR A 32 18.36 -7.89 -5.52
C TYR A 32 19.77 -7.36 -5.81
N LYS A 33 20.76 -8.26 -5.97
CA LYS A 33 22.15 -7.84 -6.20
C LYS A 33 22.32 -7.05 -7.48
N LYS A 34 21.72 -7.52 -8.59
CA LYS A 34 21.88 -6.92 -9.93
C LYS A 34 20.97 -5.72 -10.15
N TYR A 35 19.70 -5.84 -9.80
CA TYR A 35 18.65 -4.90 -10.19
C TYR A 35 18.05 -4.14 -9.02
N LYS A 36 18.52 -4.42 -7.79
CA LYS A 36 18.00 -3.81 -6.56
C LYS A 36 16.50 -4.06 -6.36
N VAL A 37 16.01 -5.24 -6.77
CA VAL A 37 14.64 -5.66 -6.53
C VAL A 37 14.44 -5.90 -5.03
N ARG A 38 13.73 -4.98 -4.38
CA ARG A 38 13.42 -5.00 -2.96
C ARG A 38 12.16 -4.17 -2.69
N ARG A 39 11.61 -4.29 -1.50
CA ARG A 39 10.59 -3.37 -0.98
C ARG A 39 11.26 -2.01 -0.69
N TYR A 40 10.71 -0.93 -1.26
CA TYR A 40 11.12 0.45 -1.00
C TYR A 40 10.13 1.16 -0.09
N GLY A 41 8.83 0.90 -0.28
CA GLY A 41 7.76 1.61 0.39
C GLY A 41 7.54 3.01 -0.19
N PHE A 42 6.36 3.57 0.10
CA PHE A 42 5.94 4.89 -0.39
C PHE A 42 5.15 5.61 0.70
N HIS A 43 4.70 6.83 0.43
CA HIS A 43 4.09 7.73 1.40
C HIS A 43 5.01 8.04 2.60
N GLY A 44 6.33 7.94 2.42
CA GLY A 44 7.30 8.05 3.49
C GLY A 44 7.26 9.38 4.23
N THR A 45 7.03 10.47 3.51
CA THR A 45 6.86 11.80 4.12
C THR A 45 5.66 11.82 5.08
N SER A 46 4.53 11.25 4.67
CA SER A 46 3.33 11.13 5.51
C SER A 46 3.58 10.24 6.72
N HIS A 47 4.14 9.04 6.53
CA HIS A 47 4.43 8.11 7.60
C HIS A 47 5.40 8.70 8.64
N SER A 48 6.45 9.37 8.18
CA SER A 48 7.41 10.06 9.06
C SER A 48 6.76 11.18 9.85
N PHE A 49 5.96 12.02 9.20
CA PHE A 49 5.29 13.13 9.87
C PHE A 49 4.28 12.65 10.89
N VAL A 50 3.37 11.75 10.48
CA VAL A 50 2.28 11.27 11.34
C VAL A 50 2.82 10.48 12.54
N SER A 51 3.83 9.61 12.35
CA SER A 51 4.41 8.86 13.47
C SER A 51 5.06 9.78 14.52
N LYS A 52 5.79 10.80 14.09
CA LYS A 52 6.38 11.80 15.00
C LYS A 52 5.30 12.58 15.75
N ARG A 53 4.28 13.05 15.03
CA ARG A 53 3.17 13.78 15.65
C ARG A 53 2.37 12.92 16.63
N ALA A 54 2.19 11.63 16.34
CA ALA A 54 1.51 10.70 17.26
C ALA A 54 2.29 10.54 18.56
N VAL A 55 3.61 10.36 18.49
CA VAL A 55 4.48 10.26 19.68
C VAL A 55 4.40 11.52 20.54
N GLU A 56 4.51 12.70 19.92
CA GLU A 56 4.39 14.00 20.59
C GLU A 56 3.00 14.20 21.22
N PHE A 57 1.94 13.96 20.44
CA PHE A 57 0.56 14.22 20.87
C PHE A 57 0.12 13.31 22.04
N LEU A 58 0.58 12.05 22.03
CA LEU A 58 0.26 11.08 23.06
C LEU A 58 1.26 11.09 24.24
N GLY A 59 2.28 11.94 24.20
CA GLY A 59 3.32 12.00 25.23
C GLY A 59 4.11 10.70 25.37
N LEU A 60 4.30 9.94 24.27
CA LEU A 60 5.05 8.69 24.30
C LEU A 60 6.55 8.95 24.39
N ASP A 61 7.27 8.01 25.00
CA ASP A 61 8.71 8.00 24.95
C ASP A 61 9.19 7.71 23.52
N LYS A 62 9.91 8.67 22.92
CA LYS A 62 10.40 8.55 21.54
C LYS A 62 11.37 7.38 21.35
N ASP A 63 12.11 7.02 22.40
CA ASP A 63 13.12 5.96 22.38
C ASP A 63 12.55 4.59 22.80
N ASN A 64 11.25 4.55 23.19
CA ASN A 64 10.53 3.33 23.52
C ASN A 64 9.09 3.38 23.03
N SER A 65 8.92 3.66 21.74
CA SER A 65 7.61 3.77 21.08
C SER A 65 7.43 2.76 19.95
N LYS A 66 6.20 2.29 19.79
CA LYS A 66 5.76 1.46 18.66
C LYS A 66 4.48 2.07 18.10
N VAL A 67 4.51 2.47 16.85
CA VAL A 67 3.39 3.16 16.19
C VAL A 67 3.09 2.46 14.87
N ILE A 68 1.82 2.22 14.59
CA ILE A 68 1.33 1.84 13.27
C ILE A 68 0.69 3.06 12.66
N VAL A 69 1.12 3.42 11.45
CA VAL A 69 0.56 4.54 10.70
C VAL A 69 -0.18 4.00 9.49
N CYS A 70 -1.46 4.35 9.38
CA CYS A 70 -2.31 4.05 8.23
C CYS A 70 -2.48 5.33 7.40
N HIS A 71 -1.86 5.38 6.22
CA HIS A 71 -2.12 6.39 5.21
C HIS A 71 -3.21 5.88 4.28
N LEU A 72 -4.44 6.37 4.45
CA LEU A 72 -5.63 5.86 3.76
C LEU A 72 -6.19 6.92 2.80
N GLY A 73 -5.64 6.98 1.61
CA GLY A 73 -6.11 7.80 0.50
C GLY A 73 -6.54 6.91 -0.68
N ASN A 74 -6.64 7.48 -1.90
CA ASN A 74 -6.84 6.67 -3.10
C ASN A 74 -5.67 5.69 -3.33
N GLY A 75 -4.43 6.08 -2.99
CA GLY A 75 -3.34 5.18 -2.66
C GLY A 75 -3.30 4.98 -1.15
N SER A 76 -3.19 3.73 -0.68
CA SER A 76 -3.17 3.41 0.74
C SER A 76 -1.94 2.59 1.10
N SER A 77 -1.37 2.86 2.27
CA SER A 77 -0.28 2.07 2.84
C SER A 77 -0.29 2.10 4.36
N ILE A 78 0.25 1.05 4.96
CA ILE A 78 0.42 0.93 6.40
C ILE A 78 1.91 0.76 6.68
N SER A 79 2.43 1.42 7.72
CA SER A 79 3.81 1.25 8.16
C SER A 79 3.88 0.95 9.65
N ALA A 80 4.83 0.10 10.03
CA ALA A 80 5.23 -0.13 11.41
C ALA A 80 6.48 0.70 11.72
N VAL A 81 6.39 1.49 12.78
CA VAL A 81 7.44 2.42 13.21
C VAL A 81 7.84 2.10 14.64
N VAL A 82 9.11 1.87 14.86
CA VAL A 82 9.68 1.61 16.19
C VAL A 82 10.72 2.69 16.48
N ASN A 83 10.54 3.42 17.59
CA ASN A 83 11.46 4.46 18.02
C ASN A 83 11.75 5.51 16.92
N GLY A 84 10.73 5.85 16.12
CA GLY A 84 10.84 6.81 15.03
C GLY A 84 11.41 6.25 13.71
N GLU A 85 11.82 4.98 13.65
CA GLU A 85 12.32 4.32 12.46
C GLU A 85 11.29 3.36 11.85
N CYS A 86 11.15 3.39 10.53
CA CYS A 86 10.30 2.42 9.83
C CYS A 86 10.94 1.04 9.84
N VAL A 87 10.22 0.05 10.35
CA VAL A 87 10.68 -1.35 10.39
C VAL A 87 9.97 -2.25 9.37
N ASP A 88 8.79 -1.84 8.90
CA ASP A 88 8.06 -2.51 7.82
C ASP A 88 7.02 -1.57 7.20
N THR A 89 6.62 -1.87 5.96
CA THR A 89 5.55 -1.14 5.25
C THR A 89 4.88 -2.02 4.21
N THR A 90 3.66 -1.70 3.84
CA THR A 90 2.85 -2.54 2.93
C THR A 90 3.15 -2.34 1.46
N MET A 91 3.49 -1.13 1.00
CA MET A 91 3.88 -0.91 -0.40
C MET A 91 5.28 -1.46 -0.66
N GLY A 92 5.51 -1.98 -1.85
CA GLY A 92 6.69 -2.76 -2.21
C GLY A 92 7.72 -2.04 -3.08
N LEU A 93 8.17 -2.74 -4.12
CA LEU A 93 9.00 -2.17 -5.18
C LEU A 93 8.28 -1.02 -5.89
N THR A 94 6.97 -1.12 -5.99
CA THR A 94 6.06 -0.12 -6.56
C THR A 94 4.92 0.17 -5.59
N PRO A 95 4.14 1.26 -5.81
CA PRO A 95 2.97 1.55 -4.99
C PRO A 95 1.75 0.64 -5.27
N LEU A 96 1.93 -0.50 -5.94
CA LEU A 96 0.86 -1.46 -6.24
C LEU A 96 0.67 -2.49 -5.13
N GLU A 97 1.78 -3.01 -4.59
CA GLU A 97 1.77 -4.02 -3.52
C GLU A 97 1.15 -3.46 -2.23
N GLY A 98 0.56 -4.33 -1.43
CA GLY A 98 0.05 -4.02 -0.10
C GLY A 98 -1.46 -4.17 0.02
N VAL A 99 -2.11 -3.25 0.69
CA VAL A 99 -3.55 -3.26 0.94
C VAL A 99 -4.35 -2.93 -0.33
N VAL A 100 -5.62 -3.33 -0.35
CA VAL A 100 -6.56 -2.91 -1.40
C VAL A 100 -6.72 -1.39 -1.36
N MET A 101 -6.73 -0.74 -2.53
CA MET A 101 -6.78 0.72 -2.66
C MET A 101 -7.97 1.15 -3.51
N GLY A 102 -8.11 2.44 -3.78
CA GLY A 102 -9.22 2.95 -4.60
C GLY A 102 -9.30 2.28 -5.98
N THR A 103 -8.18 2.20 -6.70
CA THR A 103 -8.12 1.61 -8.05
C THR A 103 -7.06 0.51 -8.21
N ARG A 104 -6.22 0.29 -7.21
CA ARG A 104 -5.13 -0.70 -7.23
C ARG A 104 -5.52 -1.95 -6.46
N SER A 105 -5.14 -3.11 -7.00
CA SER A 105 -5.48 -4.41 -6.40
C SER A 105 -4.89 -4.65 -5.02
N GLY A 106 -3.74 -4.05 -4.70
CA GLY A 106 -2.92 -4.53 -3.60
C GLY A 106 -2.37 -5.94 -3.90
N ASN A 107 -2.13 -6.71 -2.84
CA ASN A 107 -1.59 -8.07 -2.94
C ASN A 107 -2.57 -9.02 -3.63
N ILE A 108 -2.05 -9.76 -4.60
CA ILE A 108 -2.75 -10.86 -5.27
C ILE A 108 -1.80 -12.06 -5.42
N ASP A 109 -2.35 -13.23 -5.69
CA ASP A 109 -1.56 -14.36 -6.17
C ASP A 109 -1.00 -14.03 -7.57
N PRO A 110 0.32 -14.06 -7.80
CA PRO A 110 0.92 -13.77 -9.10
C PRO A 110 0.41 -14.64 -10.25
N ALA A 111 -0.05 -15.87 -9.98
CA ALA A 111 -0.61 -16.75 -11.00
C ALA A 111 -1.94 -16.23 -11.60
N ILE A 112 -2.66 -15.38 -10.87
CA ILE A 112 -3.86 -14.71 -11.37
C ILE A 112 -3.51 -13.83 -12.59
N MET A 113 -2.34 -13.22 -12.61
CA MET A 113 -1.90 -12.38 -13.74
C MET A 113 -1.83 -13.18 -15.04
N GLU A 114 -1.20 -14.36 -14.99
CA GLU A 114 -1.11 -15.24 -16.16
C GLU A 114 -2.50 -15.74 -16.60
N PHE A 115 -3.32 -16.15 -15.63
CA PHE A 115 -4.67 -16.65 -15.91
C PHE A 115 -5.55 -15.62 -16.61
N ILE A 116 -5.64 -14.40 -16.05
CA ILE A 116 -6.46 -13.33 -16.64
C ILE A 116 -5.88 -12.86 -17.97
N ALA A 117 -4.56 -12.68 -18.08
CA ALA A 117 -3.91 -12.26 -19.32
C ALA A 117 -4.26 -13.19 -20.49
N LYS A 118 -4.26 -14.51 -20.25
CA LYS A 118 -4.68 -15.51 -21.26
C LYS A 118 -6.16 -15.43 -21.61
N LYS A 119 -7.04 -15.21 -20.61
CA LYS A 119 -8.49 -15.15 -20.83
C LYS A 119 -8.93 -13.90 -21.57
N GLU A 120 -8.34 -12.77 -21.24
CA GLU A 120 -8.68 -11.45 -21.77
C GLU A 120 -7.77 -11.01 -22.94
N ASN A 121 -6.83 -11.88 -23.37
CA ASN A 121 -5.85 -11.60 -24.41
C ASN A 121 -5.05 -10.31 -24.14
N LEU A 122 -4.57 -10.17 -22.93
CA LEU A 122 -3.78 -9.01 -22.48
C LEU A 122 -2.28 -9.34 -22.49
N ASP A 123 -1.49 -8.36 -22.86
CA ASP A 123 -0.05 -8.37 -22.59
C ASP A 123 0.25 -7.93 -21.14
N ILE A 124 1.54 -7.93 -20.76
CA ILE A 124 1.97 -7.51 -19.43
C ILE A 124 1.53 -6.06 -19.13
N ALA A 125 1.63 -5.15 -20.10
CA ALA A 125 1.25 -3.76 -19.91
C ALA A 125 -0.27 -3.62 -19.69
N GLY A 126 -1.07 -4.36 -20.44
CA GLY A 126 -2.52 -4.45 -20.27
C GLY A 126 -2.89 -4.98 -18.88
N MET A 127 -2.22 -6.06 -18.43
CA MET A 127 -2.44 -6.62 -17.10
C MET A 127 -2.06 -5.64 -15.98
N MET A 128 -0.91 -4.95 -16.11
CA MET A 128 -0.50 -3.92 -15.15
C MET A 128 -1.48 -2.73 -15.13
N ASN A 129 -2.09 -2.39 -16.25
CA ASN A 129 -3.16 -1.38 -16.29
C ASN A 129 -4.41 -1.85 -15.53
N VAL A 130 -4.80 -3.11 -15.66
CA VAL A 130 -5.92 -3.68 -14.86
C VAL A 130 -5.61 -3.55 -13.37
N LEU A 131 -4.45 -4.01 -12.92
CA LEU A 131 -4.07 -4.01 -11.51
C LEU A 131 -3.94 -2.60 -10.90
N ASN A 132 -3.52 -1.61 -11.67
CA ASN A 132 -3.30 -0.23 -11.19
C ASN A 132 -4.52 0.68 -11.31
N LYS A 133 -5.40 0.45 -12.31
CA LYS A 133 -6.43 1.42 -12.71
C LYS A 133 -7.86 0.89 -12.68
N LYS A 134 -8.05 -0.44 -12.71
CA LYS A 134 -9.36 -1.07 -12.87
C LYS A 134 -9.70 -2.06 -11.74
N SER A 135 -8.86 -2.10 -10.72
CA SER A 135 -8.98 -2.99 -9.55
C SER A 135 -9.37 -2.21 -8.30
N GLY A 136 -9.07 -2.74 -7.15
CA GLY A 136 -9.36 -2.11 -5.87
C GLY A 136 -10.85 -1.92 -5.62
N LEU A 137 -11.21 -0.89 -4.86
CA LEU A 137 -12.61 -0.55 -4.57
C LEU A 137 -13.42 -0.35 -5.85
N LEU A 138 -12.84 0.34 -6.85
CA LEU A 138 -13.50 0.56 -8.14
C LEU A 138 -13.84 -0.77 -8.83
N GLY A 139 -12.88 -1.69 -8.90
CA GLY A 139 -13.08 -2.98 -9.55
C GLY A 139 -14.06 -3.89 -8.79
N LEU A 140 -13.93 -3.94 -7.47
CA LEU A 140 -14.77 -4.77 -6.60
C LEU A 140 -16.23 -4.30 -6.57
N SER A 141 -16.48 -2.99 -6.72
CA SER A 141 -17.82 -2.42 -6.78
C SER A 141 -18.45 -2.42 -8.18
N GLY A 142 -17.89 -3.21 -9.13
CA GLY A 142 -18.39 -3.24 -10.49
C GLY A 142 -18.21 -1.94 -11.28
N GLY A 143 -17.26 -1.10 -10.88
CA GLY A 143 -16.98 0.18 -11.52
C GLY A 143 -17.77 1.37 -10.96
N LEU A 144 -18.45 1.19 -9.82
CA LEU A 144 -19.29 2.21 -9.22
C LEU A 144 -18.50 3.43 -8.75
N SER A 145 -17.53 3.24 -7.86
CA SER A 145 -16.67 4.32 -7.34
C SER A 145 -15.38 3.77 -6.75
N SER A 146 -14.34 4.60 -6.73
CA SER A 146 -13.11 4.39 -5.96
C SER A 146 -13.12 5.13 -4.61
N ASP A 147 -14.14 5.93 -4.32
CA ASP A 147 -14.29 6.68 -3.07
C ASP A 147 -15.08 5.85 -2.05
N PHE A 148 -14.49 5.69 -0.88
CA PHE A 148 -15.08 4.90 0.20
C PHE A 148 -16.44 5.47 0.68
N ARG A 149 -16.62 6.78 0.63
CA ARG A 149 -17.86 7.45 1.05
C ARG A 149 -19.01 7.12 0.11
N ASP A 150 -18.76 7.21 -1.21
CA ASP A 150 -19.75 6.86 -2.23
C ASP A 150 -20.18 5.39 -2.09
N LEU A 151 -19.21 4.50 -1.84
CA LEU A 151 -19.47 3.08 -1.65
C LEU A 151 -20.25 2.80 -0.35
N ASN A 152 -19.95 3.52 0.72
CA ASN A 152 -20.69 3.39 1.97
C ASN A 152 -22.16 3.81 1.80
N ASP A 153 -22.42 4.91 1.12
CA ASP A 153 -23.78 5.39 0.84
C ASP A 153 -24.54 4.39 -0.06
N ALA A 154 -23.86 3.83 -1.07
CA ALA A 154 -24.44 2.81 -1.94
C ALA A 154 -24.74 1.51 -1.17
N ALA A 155 -23.85 1.05 -0.31
CA ALA A 155 -24.04 -0.13 0.53
C ALA A 155 -25.22 0.04 1.49
N GLN A 156 -25.34 1.20 2.14
CA GLN A 156 -26.48 1.54 3.00
C GLN A 156 -27.81 1.58 2.22
N SER A 157 -27.73 1.85 0.92
CA SER A 157 -28.89 1.84 0.00
C SER A 157 -29.17 0.43 -0.58
N GLY A 158 -28.46 -0.61 -0.13
CA GLY A 158 -28.68 -2.00 -0.50
C GLY A 158 -27.84 -2.50 -1.69
N ASN A 159 -26.78 -1.79 -2.09
CA ASN A 159 -25.88 -2.28 -3.14
C ASN A 159 -24.89 -3.29 -2.54
N GLU A 160 -25.05 -4.56 -2.92
CA GLU A 160 -24.24 -5.67 -2.41
C GLU A 160 -22.78 -5.61 -2.88
N ASP A 161 -22.51 -5.18 -4.12
CA ASP A 161 -21.14 -5.08 -4.63
C ASP A 161 -20.34 -3.99 -3.90
N ALA A 162 -21.00 -2.88 -3.57
CA ALA A 162 -20.40 -1.81 -2.75
C ALA A 162 -20.10 -2.30 -1.32
N ALA A 163 -21.02 -3.06 -0.70
CA ALA A 163 -20.81 -3.65 0.62
C ALA A 163 -19.63 -4.64 0.60
N ASN A 164 -19.60 -5.55 -0.36
CA ASN A 164 -18.50 -6.50 -0.53
C ASN A 164 -17.14 -5.80 -0.76
N ALA A 165 -17.11 -4.73 -1.55
CA ALA A 165 -15.90 -3.97 -1.81
C ALA A 165 -15.34 -3.35 -0.52
N ILE A 166 -16.22 -2.81 0.34
CA ILE A 166 -15.86 -2.26 1.65
C ILE A 166 -15.30 -3.37 2.55
N ASP A 167 -16.00 -4.50 2.66
CA ASP A 167 -15.61 -5.60 3.53
C ASP A 167 -14.26 -6.20 3.14
N VAL A 168 -14.01 -6.39 1.84
CA VAL A 168 -12.71 -6.84 1.34
C VAL A 168 -11.61 -5.82 1.67
N CYS A 169 -11.87 -4.53 1.48
CA CYS A 169 -10.91 -3.47 1.80
C CYS A 169 -10.59 -3.45 3.31
N LEU A 170 -11.60 -3.52 4.18
CA LEU A 170 -11.42 -3.50 5.63
C LEU A 170 -10.70 -4.75 6.13
N LEU A 171 -10.98 -5.92 5.56
CA LEU A 171 -10.32 -7.16 5.92
C LEU A 171 -8.81 -7.13 5.64
N TYR A 172 -8.40 -6.57 4.50
CA TYR A 172 -6.99 -6.46 4.13
C TYR A 172 -6.26 -5.33 4.86
N THR A 173 -6.97 -4.31 5.32
CA THR A 173 -6.40 -3.22 6.11
C THR A 173 -6.43 -3.49 7.61
N SER A 174 -7.29 -4.40 8.08
CA SER A 174 -7.31 -4.84 9.47
C SER A 174 -6.24 -5.92 9.66
N PRO A 175 -5.26 -5.72 10.56
CA PRO A 175 -4.35 -6.79 10.96
C PRO A 175 -5.14 -7.80 11.81
N SER A 176 -5.91 -8.66 11.15
CA SER A 176 -6.46 -9.84 11.80
C SER A 176 -5.33 -10.85 11.97
N PRO A 177 -5.10 -11.42 13.15
CA PRO A 177 -4.27 -12.61 13.28
C PRO A 177 -5.00 -13.76 12.59
N ARG A 178 -4.82 -13.85 11.28
CA ARG A 178 -5.00 -15.11 10.59
C ARG A 178 -3.72 -15.87 10.83
N ASP A 179 -3.84 -17.00 11.49
CA ASP A 179 -2.78 -17.94 11.81
C ASP A 179 -1.94 -17.59 13.05
N SER A 180 -2.52 -17.83 14.19
CA SER A 180 -1.80 -18.40 15.32
C SER A 180 -1.97 -19.90 15.29
#